data_68a2adee0585db459a18aecf81def692
#
_entry.id   68a2adee0585db459a18aecf81def692
#
_cell.length_a   1.000
_cell.length_b   1.000
_cell.length_c   1.000
_cell.angle_alpha   90.00
_cell.angle_beta   90.00
_cell.angle_gamma   90.00
#
_symmetry.space_group_name_H-M   'P 1'
#
loop_
_entity.id
_entity.type
_entity.pdbx_description
1 polymer ?
#
loop_
_entity_poly.entity_id
_entity_poly.type
_entity_poly.pdbx_seq_one_letter_code
_entity_poly.pdbx_strand_id
1 'polypeptide(L)'
;MGNGMNNNFMGSVNLSDEEMEEMNLEVTHNEGAQLITFLLGEEKYGLEILTVRELISYPEGLTQIPGMPDFIVGMFNLRGLVIPVMDLRKKFGMASEELHEYSVIIIVQVEEKNIGLIVDSVADVIFVKEEDIQETTEMAVQVDTKFIKGVAKTKDEMVILMDIDHLLSKSQFESLMDTENG
;
A
#
# COMPACT_ATOMS: atom_id res chain seq x y z
N MET A 1 -32.49 21.75 29.54
CA MET A 1 -32.07 21.38 29.08
C MET A 1 -31.49 20.66 28.85
N GLY A 2 -32.14 20.67 29.03
CA GLY A 2 -31.50 20.04 28.78
C GLY A 2 -31.27 19.60 28.25
N ASN A 3 -31.30 19.42 27.85
CA ASN A 3 -30.66 18.79 27.25
C ASN A 3 -29.80 18.70 26.75
N GLY A 4 -29.98 19.12 26.62
CA GLY A 4 -29.18 18.93 25.84
C GLY A 4 -28.16 18.77 25.95
N MET A 5 -27.89 18.89 26.39
CA MET A 5 -26.86 18.63 26.33
C MET A 5 -26.40 17.68 26.50
N ASN A 6 -26.74 17.19 26.66
CA ASN A 6 -26.23 16.25 26.85
C ASN A 6 -25.76 15.59 26.09
N ASN A 7 -25.98 15.56 25.65
CA ASN A 7 -25.62 14.82 24.93
C ASN A 7 -24.54 14.83 24.41
N ASN A 8 -24.17 15.30 24.57
CA ASN A 8 -23.31 15.22 24.00
C ASN A 8 -22.25 14.94 24.33
N PHE A 9 -22.06 14.60 24.63
CA PHE A 9 -21.01 14.20 24.73
C PHE A 9 -20.63 13.40 24.50
N MET A 10 -20.45 13.21 24.57
CA MET A 10 -20.29 12.15 24.43
C MET A 10 -19.38 11.74 23.57
N GLY A 11 -18.70 10.90 23.87
CA GLY A 11 -17.90 10.38 22.91
C GLY A 11 -18.53 10.37 21.58
N SER A 12 -19.70 10.19 21.51
CA SER A 12 -20.32 10.29 20.24
C SER A 12 -20.41 11.74 19.88
N VAL A 13 -19.73 12.09 18.89
CA VAL A 13 -19.77 13.42 18.36
C VAL A 13 -21.01 13.52 17.51
N ASN A 14 -21.98 14.21 18.01
CA ASN A 14 -23.15 14.53 17.21
C ASN A 14 -22.86 15.80 16.46
N LEU A 15 -22.38 15.62 15.26
CA LEU A 15 -22.13 16.75 14.38
C LEU A 15 -23.42 17.14 13.70
N SER A 16 -23.66 18.44 13.58
CA SER A 16 -24.78 18.91 12.77
C SER A 16 -24.47 18.62 11.30
N ASP A 17 -25.50 18.62 10.48
CA ASP A 17 -25.34 18.42 9.05
C ASP A 17 -24.37 19.45 8.48
N GLU A 18 -24.45 20.67 8.97
CA GLU A 18 -23.60 21.77 8.55
C GLU A 18 -22.13 21.48 8.88
N GLU A 19 -21.87 20.99 10.09
CA GLU A 19 -20.52 20.64 10.50
C GLU A 19 -19.97 19.47 9.68
N MET A 20 -20.79 18.49 9.38
CA MET A 20 -20.38 17.37 8.54
C MET A 20 -20.07 17.82 7.12
N GLU A 21 -20.85 18.74 6.59
CA GLU A 21 -20.57 19.31 5.26
C GLU A 21 -19.25 20.09 5.26
N GLU A 22 -19.00 20.84 6.31
CA GLU A 22 -17.73 21.57 6.41
C GLU A 22 -16.54 20.63 6.45
N MET A 23 -16.63 19.54 7.22
CA MET A 23 -15.58 18.54 7.28
C MET A 23 -15.37 17.88 5.94
N ASN A 24 -16.43 17.54 5.24
CA ASN A 24 -16.35 16.95 3.92
C ASN A 24 -15.73 17.93 2.92
N LEU A 25 -16.09 19.19 3.01
CA LEU A 25 -15.53 20.22 2.14
C LEU A 25 -14.04 20.41 2.40
N GLU A 26 -13.62 20.35 3.67
CA GLU A 26 -12.21 20.45 4.00
C GLU A 26 -11.43 19.29 3.39
N VAL A 27 -11.96 18.07 3.54
CA VAL A 27 -11.34 16.89 2.96
C VAL A 27 -11.29 17.00 1.44
N THR A 28 -12.35 17.50 0.82
CA THR A 28 -12.42 17.67 -0.63
C THR A 28 -11.47 18.76 -1.11
N HIS A 29 -11.37 19.87 -0.39
CA HIS A 29 -10.50 20.97 -0.75
C HIS A 29 -9.03 20.67 -0.51
N ASN A 30 -8.75 19.85 0.49
CA ASN A 30 -7.39 19.37 0.76
C ASN A 30 -7.13 18.11 -0.04
N GLU A 31 -7.18 18.23 -1.34
CA GLU A 31 -6.92 17.09 -2.22
C GLU A 31 -5.61 16.43 -1.84
N GLY A 32 -5.65 15.15 -1.66
CA GLY A 32 -4.49 14.40 -1.24
C GLY A 32 -4.85 12.96 -0.95
N ALA A 33 -3.92 12.26 -0.31
CA ALA A 33 -4.09 10.85 -0.05
C ALA A 33 -3.53 10.48 1.32
N GLN A 34 -4.18 9.50 1.95
CA GLN A 34 -3.61 8.82 3.09
C GLN A 34 -2.75 7.69 2.58
N LEU A 35 -1.53 7.64 3.06
CA LEU A 35 -0.56 6.63 2.63
C LEU A 35 -0.13 5.80 3.81
N ILE A 36 -0.05 4.48 3.60
CA ILE A 36 0.70 3.64 4.51
C ILE A 36 2.13 3.61 3.99
N THR A 37 3.09 3.87 4.86
CA THR A 37 4.49 3.91 4.48
C THR A 37 5.22 2.66 4.95
N PHE A 38 6.19 2.25 4.17
CA PHE A 38 6.97 1.07 4.47
C PHE A 38 8.40 1.26 3.97
N LEU A 39 9.29 0.44 4.47
CA LEU A 39 10.71 0.51 4.12
C LEU A 39 11.11 -0.60 3.18
N LEU A 40 11.91 -0.25 2.19
CA LEU A 40 12.64 -1.19 1.35
C LEU A 40 14.07 -0.65 1.30
N GLY A 41 14.98 -1.37 1.97
CA GLY A 41 16.33 -0.87 2.11
C GLY A 41 16.32 0.43 2.89
N GLU A 42 16.95 1.44 2.34
CA GLU A 42 17.05 2.74 2.99
C GLU A 42 15.98 3.73 2.56
N GLU A 43 15.12 3.31 1.63
CA GLU A 43 14.11 4.19 1.07
C GLU A 43 12.75 3.94 1.71
N LYS A 44 11.99 5.01 1.87
CA LYS A 44 10.61 4.92 2.35
C LYS A 44 9.66 5.04 1.17
N TYR A 45 8.76 4.08 1.07
CA TYR A 45 7.75 4.00 0.02
C TYR A 45 6.37 4.18 0.65
N GLY A 46 5.40 4.50 -0.18
CA GLY A 46 4.02 4.64 0.27
C GLY A 46 3.04 4.03 -0.70
N LEU A 47 1.95 3.55 -0.14
CA LEU A 47 0.80 3.05 -0.89
C LEU A 47 -0.44 3.78 -0.40
N GLU A 48 -1.35 4.05 -1.30
CA GLU A 48 -2.64 4.61 -0.89
C GLU A 48 -3.34 3.61 0.01
N ILE A 49 -3.77 4.07 1.17
CA ILE A 49 -4.32 3.17 2.19
C ILE A 49 -5.57 2.43 1.72
N LEU A 50 -6.32 3.04 0.81
CA LEU A 50 -7.54 2.42 0.29
C LEU A 50 -7.27 1.17 -0.55
N THR A 51 -6.04 0.99 -1.03
CA THR A 51 -5.67 -0.21 -1.80
C THR A 51 -5.23 -1.34 -0.88
N VAL A 52 -4.96 -1.05 0.38
CA VAL A 52 -4.46 -2.03 1.33
C VAL A 52 -5.62 -2.74 1.99
N ARG A 53 -5.57 -4.06 1.98
CA ARG A 53 -6.59 -4.89 2.61
C ARG A 53 -6.19 -5.32 4.00
N GLU A 54 -4.94 -5.71 4.16
CA GLU A 54 -4.49 -6.29 5.41
C GLU A 54 -2.97 -6.28 5.47
N LEU A 55 -2.44 -6.26 6.67
CA LEU A 55 -1.01 -6.44 6.92
C LEU A 55 -0.86 -7.75 7.69
N ILE A 56 0.04 -8.60 7.25
CA ILE A 56 0.30 -9.86 7.96
C ILE A 56 1.79 -10.06 8.14
N SER A 57 2.13 -10.83 9.16
CA SER A 57 3.51 -11.27 9.34
C SER A 57 3.87 -12.23 8.22
N TYR A 58 5.16 -12.33 7.92
CA TYR A 58 5.61 -13.27 6.90
C TYR A 58 5.24 -14.70 7.33
N PRO A 59 4.48 -15.43 6.52
CA PRO A 59 4.02 -16.75 6.91
C PRO A 59 5.12 -17.79 6.78
N GLU A 60 5.05 -18.84 7.58
CA GLU A 60 5.95 -19.95 7.44
C GLU A 60 5.55 -20.77 6.21
N GLY A 61 6.48 -20.90 5.28
CA GLY A 61 6.27 -21.74 4.11
C GLY A 61 5.30 -21.20 3.09
N LEU A 62 5.83 -20.68 2.02
CA LEU A 62 5.04 -20.32 0.86
C LEU A 62 5.11 -21.47 -0.12
N THR A 63 3.99 -21.75 -0.79
CA THR A 63 3.97 -22.75 -1.86
C THR A 63 4.53 -22.08 -3.12
N GLN A 64 5.60 -22.63 -3.65
CA GLN A 64 6.21 -22.09 -4.85
C GLN A 64 5.36 -22.36 -6.09
N ILE A 65 5.37 -21.43 -7.01
CA ILE A 65 4.64 -21.53 -8.27
C ILE A 65 5.66 -21.75 -9.40
N PRO A 66 5.68 -22.92 -10.02
CA PRO A 66 6.62 -23.16 -11.13
C PRO A 66 6.35 -22.22 -12.30
N GLY A 67 7.40 -21.79 -12.96
CA GLY A 67 7.29 -21.00 -14.18
C GLY A 67 7.00 -19.52 -13.96
N MET A 68 6.98 -19.05 -12.71
CA MET A 68 6.77 -17.65 -12.42
C MET A 68 8.09 -16.89 -12.37
N PRO A 69 8.06 -15.58 -12.62
CA PRO A 69 9.26 -14.76 -12.42
C PRO A 69 9.78 -14.89 -10.99
N ASP A 70 11.07 -14.68 -10.81
CA ASP A 70 11.71 -14.88 -9.50
C ASP A 70 11.18 -13.95 -8.42
N PHE A 71 10.60 -12.79 -8.78
CA PHE A 71 10.03 -11.88 -7.79
C PHE A 71 8.69 -12.39 -7.23
N ILE A 72 8.07 -13.38 -7.86
CA ILE A 72 6.92 -14.07 -7.30
C ILE A 72 7.45 -15.25 -6.50
N VAL A 73 7.50 -15.09 -5.19
CA VAL A 73 8.17 -16.05 -4.32
C VAL A 73 7.28 -17.21 -3.92
N GLY A 74 5.99 -17.11 -4.15
CA GLY A 74 5.09 -18.20 -3.85
C GLY A 74 3.67 -17.72 -3.64
N MET A 75 2.85 -18.56 -3.08
CA MET A 75 1.49 -18.23 -2.69
C MET A 75 1.16 -18.87 -1.35
N PHE A 76 0.16 -18.32 -0.69
CA PHE A 76 -0.30 -18.91 0.57
C PHE A 76 -1.82 -18.79 0.65
N ASN A 77 -2.38 -19.59 1.54
CA ASN A 77 -3.82 -19.58 1.78
C ASN A 77 -4.13 -18.66 2.96
N LEU A 78 -4.93 -17.65 2.72
CA LEU A 78 -5.38 -16.76 3.77
C LEU A 78 -6.89 -16.86 3.86
N ARG A 79 -7.36 -17.57 4.88
CA ARG A 79 -8.79 -17.75 5.12
C ARG A 79 -9.55 -18.27 3.91
N GLY A 80 -8.96 -19.23 3.21
CA GLY A 80 -9.59 -19.83 2.04
C GLY A 80 -9.28 -19.14 0.72
N LEU A 81 -8.58 -18.01 0.75
CA LEU A 81 -8.17 -17.32 -0.47
C LEU A 81 -6.70 -17.59 -0.73
N VAL A 82 -6.40 -17.98 -1.95
CA VAL A 82 -5.03 -18.19 -2.38
C VAL A 82 -4.46 -16.87 -2.85
N ILE A 83 -3.39 -16.42 -2.22
CA ILE A 83 -2.81 -15.11 -2.47
C ILE A 83 -1.37 -15.27 -2.96
N PRO A 84 -1.09 -14.81 -4.19
CA PRO A 84 0.30 -14.79 -4.67
C PRO A 84 1.08 -13.71 -3.95
N VAL A 85 2.37 -13.96 -3.74
CA VAL A 85 3.22 -13.07 -2.96
C VAL A 85 4.40 -12.62 -3.81
N MET A 86 4.57 -11.32 -3.88
CA MET A 86 5.66 -10.67 -4.62
C MET A 86 6.68 -10.10 -3.63
N ASP A 87 7.95 -10.39 -3.88
CA ASP A 87 9.05 -9.76 -3.15
C ASP A 87 9.41 -8.46 -3.86
N LEU A 88 9.11 -7.33 -3.24
CA LEU A 88 9.37 -6.03 -3.87
C LEU A 88 10.84 -5.75 -4.08
N ARG A 89 11.72 -6.25 -3.21
CA ARG A 89 13.15 -6.08 -3.43
C ARG A 89 13.58 -6.74 -4.75
N LYS A 90 13.10 -7.95 -4.97
CA LYS A 90 13.41 -8.65 -6.23
C LYS A 90 12.77 -7.96 -7.42
N LYS A 91 11.54 -7.50 -7.26
CA LYS A 91 10.84 -6.80 -8.34
C LYS A 91 11.58 -5.55 -8.79
N PHE A 92 12.16 -4.84 -7.83
CA PHE A 92 12.87 -3.59 -8.11
C PHE A 92 14.35 -3.78 -8.39
N GLY A 93 14.82 -5.03 -8.44
CA GLY A 93 16.23 -5.31 -8.72
C GLY A 93 17.16 -4.92 -7.58
N MET A 94 16.65 -4.83 -6.37
CA MET A 94 17.45 -4.51 -5.21
C MET A 94 18.16 -5.75 -4.69
N ALA A 95 19.23 -5.53 -3.92
CA ALA A 95 19.94 -6.64 -3.29
C ALA A 95 18.97 -7.45 -2.45
N SER A 96 19.01 -8.77 -2.65
CA SER A 96 18.14 -9.66 -1.90
C SER A 96 18.74 -9.88 -0.51
N GLU A 97 17.93 -9.66 0.51
CA GLU A 97 18.32 -9.95 1.87
C GLU A 97 17.45 -11.06 2.39
N GLU A 98 17.92 -11.78 3.38
CA GLU A 98 17.11 -12.79 4.01
C GLU A 98 15.90 -12.14 4.67
N LEU A 99 14.77 -12.80 4.54
CA LEU A 99 13.56 -12.35 5.22
C LEU A 99 13.77 -12.54 6.72
N HIS A 100 13.33 -11.58 7.50
CA HIS A 100 13.52 -11.59 8.93
C HIS A 100 12.18 -11.38 9.63
N GLU A 101 12.20 -11.48 10.96
CA GLU A 101 10.98 -11.41 11.76
C GLU A 101 10.20 -10.10 11.61
N TYR A 102 10.84 -9.06 11.11
CA TYR A 102 10.16 -7.78 10.88
C TYR A 102 9.58 -7.65 9.48
N SER A 103 9.86 -8.61 8.60
CA SER A 103 9.29 -8.59 7.26
C SER A 103 7.78 -8.73 7.34
N VAL A 104 7.10 -7.93 6.53
CA VAL A 104 5.65 -7.85 6.55
C VAL A 104 5.15 -8.07 5.14
N ILE A 105 4.01 -8.72 5.02
CA ILE A 105 3.31 -8.80 3.75
C ILE A 105 2.15 -7.81 3.81
N ILE A 106 2.15 -6.87 2.87
CA ILE A 106 1.04 -5.94 2.69
C ILE A 106 0.13 -6.54 1.62
N ILE A 107 -1.08 -6.88 2.00
CA ILE A 107 -2.04 -7.44 1.04
C ILE A 107 -2.79 -6.28 0.41
N VAL A 108 -2.64 -6.15 -0.90
CA VAL A 108 -3.27 -5.09 -1.67
C VAL A 108 -4.25 -5.68 -2.66
N GLN A 109 -5.20 -4.87 -3.08
CA GLN A 109 -6.16 -5.27 -4.10
C GLN A 109 -5.84 -4.57 -5.41
N VAL A 110 -5.69 -5.39 -6.45
CA VAL A 110 -5.47 -4.90 -7.82
C VAL A 110 -6.54 -5.57 -8.67
N GLU A 111 -7.37 -4.77 -9.32
CA GLU A 111 -8.44 -5.27 -10.19
C GLU A 111 -9.28 -6.38 -9.53
N GLU A 112 -9.68 -6.15 -8.30
CA GLU A 112 -10.50 -7.08 -7.50
C GLU A 112 -9.79 -8.36 -7.07
N LYS A 113 -8.48 -8.45 -7.31
CA LYS A 113 -7.69 -9.60 -6.88
C LYS A 113 -6.69 -9.16 -5.82
N ASN A 114 -6.37 -10.06 -4.91
CA ASN A 114 -5.43 -9.77 -3.83
C ASN A 114 -4.04 -10.26 -4.16
N ILE A 115 -3.06 -9.43 -3.88
CA ILE A 115 -1.65 -9.75 -4.04
C ILE A 115 -0.94 -9.34 -2.77
N GLY A 116 -0.03 -10.18 -2.29
CA GLY A 116 0.80 -9.83 -1.14
C GLY A 116 2.13 -9.24 -1.59
N LEU A 117 2.53 -8.16 -0.95
CA LEU A 117 3.81 -7.49 -1.22
C LEU A 117 4.70 -7.63 0.00
N ILE A 118 5.87 -8.25 -0.16
CA ILE A 118 6.82 -8.38 0.94
C ILE A 118 7.62 -7.08 1.04
N VAL A 119 7.62 -6.50 2.22
CA VAL A 119 8.40 -5.29 2.52
C VAL A 119 9.25 -5.55 3.75
N ASP A 120 10.27 -4.71 3.96
CA ASP A 120 11.17 -4.87 5.10
C ASP A 120 10.44 -4.61 6.41
N SER A 121 9.68 -3.54 6.46
CA SER A 121 8.88 -3.20 7.64
C SER A 121 7.86 -2.13 7.25
N VAL A 122 6.81 -2.03 8.04
CA VAL A 122 5.82 -0.96 7.88
C VAL A 122 6.18 0.14 8.87
N ALA A 123 6.12 1.37 8.42
CA ALA A 123 6.51 2.52 9.25
C ALA A 123 5.30 3.21 9.87
N ASP A 124 4.54 3.95 9.09
CA ASP A 124 3.42 4.72 9.63
C ASP A 124 2.37 5.00 8.56
N VAL A 125 1.33 5.71 8.96
CA VAL A 125 0.31 6.21 8.04
C VAL A 125 0.41 7.72 8.04
N ILE A 126 0.54 8.31 6.87
CA ILE A 126 0.67 9.75 6.72
C ILE A 126 -0.39 10.27 5.74
N PHE A 127 -0.70 11.55 5.86
CA PHE A 127 -1.54 12.24 4.88
C PHE A 127 -0.63 13.18 4.09
N VAL A 128 -0.73 13.12 2.76
CA VAL A 128 0.01 14.03 1.90
C VAL A 128 -0.97 14.77 1.01
N LYS A 129 -0.70 16.05 0.78
CA LYS A 129 -1.51 16.85 -0.12
C LYS A 129 -1.04 16.63 -1.54
N GLU A 130 -1.95 16.76 -2.48
CA GLU A 130 -1.61 16.59 -3.89
C GLU A 130 -0.49 17.53 -4.32
N GLU A 131 -0.50 18.76 -3.82
CA GLU A 131 0.54 19.74 -4.13
C GLU A 131 1.93 19.34 -3.65
N ASP A 132 2.01 18.42 -2.69
CA ASP A 132 3.28 17.92 -2.15
C ASP A 132 3.81 16.72 -2.92
N ILE A 133 3.09 16.26 -3.92
CA ILE A 133 3.49 15.11 -4.73
C ILE A 133 4.09 15.61 -6.03
N GLN A 134 5.35 15.24 -6.29
CA GLN A 134 6.05 15.56 -7.52
C GLN A 134 6.05 14.35 -8.44
N GLU A 135 5.90 14.59 -9.73
CA GLU A 135 6.02 13.53 -10.71
C GLU A 135 7.46 13.08 -10.81
N THR A 136 7.64 11.81 -11.15
CA THR A 136 8.95 11.16 -11.10
C THR A 136 9.88 11.47 -12.26
N THR A 137 9.41 12.13 -13.28
CA THR A 137 10.20 12.37 -14.49
C THR A 137 11.48 13.18 -14.25
N GLU A 138 11.53 13.92 -13.16
CA GLU A 138 12.67 14.80 -12.87
C GLU A 138 13.49 14.34 -11.66
N MET A 139 13.21 13.16 -11.12
CA MET A 139 13.89 12.71 -9.91
C MET A 139 14.76 11.50 -10.17
N ALA A 140 15.95 11.52 -9.60
CA ALA A 140 16.83 10.37 -9.63
C ALA A 140 16.39 9.38 -8.58
N VAL A 141 15.66 8.36 -8.99
CA VAL A 141 15.28 7.26 -8.12
C VAL A 141 15.89 5.99 -8.66
N GLN A 142 16.17 5.05 -7.77
CA GLN A 142 16.81 3.79 -8.16
C GLN A 142 15.83 2.81 -8.79
N VAL A 143 14.54 3.02 -8.58
CA VAL A 143 13.50 2.13 -9.08
C VAL A 143 13.00 2.65 -10.42
N ASP A 144 12.65 1.73 -11.32
CA ASP A 144 12.07 2.08 -12.61
C ASP A 144 10.84 2.96 -12.41
N THR A 145 10.81 4.10 -13.09
CA THR A 145 9.76 5.09 -12.91
C THR A 145 8.36 4.59 -13.27
N LYS A 146 8.26 3.52 -14.04
CA LYS A 146 6.94 2.95 -14.35
C LYS A 146 6.23 2.38 -13.13
N PHE A 147 6.96 2.07 -12.06
CA PHE A 147 6.38 1.56 -10.81
C PHE A 147 6.07 2.65 -9.81
N ILE A 148 6.28 3.89 -10.18
CA ILE A 148 6.19 5.03 -9.26
C ILE A 148 5.19 6.05 -9.80
N LYS A 149 4.25 6.46 -8.96
CA LYS A 149 3.33 7.55 -9.30
C LYS A 149 3.96 8.92 -9.11
N GLY A 150 4.81 9.03 -8.10
CA GLY A 150 5.44 10.28 -7.76
C GLY A 150 6.21 10.18 -6.47
N VAL A 151 6.71 11.30 -6.01
CA VAL A 151 7.40 11.37 -4.73
C VAL A 151 6.70 12.43 -3.89
N ALA A 152 6.26 12.02 -2.71
CA ALA A 152 5.64 12.93 -1.77
C ALA A 152 6.74 13.53 -0.89
N LYS A 153 6.77 14.84 -0.82
CA LYS A 153 7.69 15.53 0.06
C LYS A 153 6.93 15.99 1.28
N THR A 154 7.32 15.48 2.43
CA THR A 154 6.82 15.98 3.69
C THR A 154 7.89 16.88 4.30
N LYS A 155 7.58 17.47 5.44
CA LYS A 155 8.51 18.38 6.10
C LYS A 155 9.85 17.70 6.41
N ASP A 156 9.79 16.43 6.79
CA ASP A 156 10.96 15.72 7.31
C ASP A 156 11.49 14.62 6.40
N GLU A 157 10.74 14.24 5.36
CA GLU A 157 11.14 13.08 4.58
C GLU A 157 10.55 13.08 3.18
N MET A 158 11.08 12.19 2.36
CA MET A 158 10.54 11.91 1.04
C MET A 158 9.99 10.51 1.03
N VAL A 159 8.81 10.33 0.44
CA VAL A 159 8.14 9.04 0.33
C VAL A 159 7.88 8.77 -1.13
N ILE A 160 8.38 7.63 -1.62
CA ILE A 160 8.20 7.24 -3.01
C ILE A 160 6.84 6.56 -3.13
N LEU A 161 5.94 7.20 -3.87
CA LEU A 161 4.57 6.71 -4.00
C LEU A 161 4.50 5.67 -5.09
N MET A 162 4.16 4.44 -4.71
CA MET A 162 4.11 3.32 -5.64
C MET A 162 2.83 3.29 -6.45
N ASP A 163 2.94 2.82 -7.67
CA ASP A 163 1.83 2.56 -8.56
C ASP A 163 1.63 1.04 -8.64
N ILE A 164 0.75 0.51 -7.81
CA ILE A 164 0.54 -0.94 -7.76
C ILE A 164 -0.12 -1.49 -9.01
N ASP A 165 -0.86 -0.67 -9.73
CA ASP A 165 -1.52 -1.11 -10.96
C ASP A 165 -0.51 -1.42 -12.07
N HIS A 166 0.70 -0.89 -11.96
CA HIS A 166 1.76 -1.12 -12.95
C HIS A 166 2.87 -2.04 -12.45
N LEU A 167 2.71 -2.65 -11.28
CA LEU A 167 3.73 -3.58 -10.76
C LEU A 167 3.86 -4.83 -11.63
N LEU A 168 2.78 -5.27 -12.22
CA LEU A 168 2.76 -6.43 -13.10
C LEU A 168 2.26 -6.01 -14.46
N SER A 169 2.82 -6.62 -15.51
CA SER A 169 2.26 -6.48 -16.84
C SER A 169 0.91 -7.21 -16.87
N LYS A 170 0.08 -6.89 -17.85
CA LYS A 170 -1.21 -7.54 -17.98
C LYS A 170 -1.06 -9.06 -18.11
N SER A 171 -0.09 -9.51 -18.90
CA SER A 171 0.12 -10.95 -19.09
C SER A 171 0.61 -11.62 -17.81
N GLN A 172 1.48 -10.97 -17.05
CA GLN A 172 1.94 -11.49 -15.77
C GLN A 172 0.79 -11.60 -14.77
N PHE A 173 -0.06 -10.59 -14.73
CA PHE A 173 -1.21 -10.58 -13.85
C PHE A 173 -2.17 -11.71 -14.20
N GLU A 174 -2.49 -11.87 -15.48
CA GLU A 174 -3.37 -12.94 -15.95
C GLU A 174 -2.80 -14.33 -15.64
N SER A 175 -1.50 -14.51 -15.80
CA SER A 175 -0.85 -15.78 -15.48
C SER A 175 -0.98 -16.12 -14.00
N LEU A 176 -0.85 -15.15 -13.13
CA LEU A 176 -1.02 -15.35 -11.69
C LEU A 176 -2.46 -15.72 -11.35
N MET A 177 -3.42 -15.06 -11.97
CA MET A 177 -4.83 -15.31 -11.69
C MET A 177 -5.24 -16.68 -12.21
N ASP A 178 -4.73 -17.10 -13.36
CA ASP A 178 -5.00 -18.43 -13.90
C ASP A 178 -4.45 -19.51 -12.97
N THR A 179 -3.24 -19.32 -12.45
CA THR A 179 -2.65 -20.26 -11.49
C THR A 179 -3.47 -20.31 -10.21
N GLU A 180 -3.96 -19.18 -9.76
CA GLU A 180 -4.82 -19.10 -8.58
C GLU A 180 -6.11 -19.88 -8.76
N ASN A 181 -6.68 -19.83 -9.95
CA ASN A 181 -7.93 -20.48 -10.27
C ASN A 181 -7.76 -21.95 -10.71
N GLY A 182 -6.58 -22.35 -10.98
CA GLY A 182 -6.23 -23.71 -11.36
C GLY A 182 -5.63 -24.45 -10.19
#